data_a7d99a5c9a7a891026f483cf06a47771
#
_entry.id   a7d99a5c9a7a891026f483cf06a47771
#
_cell.length_a   1.000
_cell.length_b   1.000
_cell.length_c   1.000
_cell.angle_alpha   90.00
_cell.angle_beta   90.00
_cell.angle_gamma   90.00
#
_symmetry.space_group_name_H-M   'P 1'
#
loop_
_entity.id
_entity.type
_entity.pdbx_description
1 polymer ?
#
loop_
_entity_poly.entity_id
_entity_poly.type
_entity_poly.pdbx_seq_one_letter_code
_entity_poly.pdbx_strand_id
1 'polypeptide(L)'
;MTGEVFFLSRLTKMKISQALISVSDKQGILEFARGLTALGVKLLSTGGTARLLKDAGLAVTEIGDYTGFPEMLDGRVKTLHPKVHGGILARRDLPEHMTTLDAHGIPMIDLVCVNLYPFRETVAQSGVTLENAIENIDIGGPAMVRSAAKNYAGVAIVTDPADYTPILAEMQANDGALQLATRFDLAKKAFTHTARYDSMIANWLTGEPEGIEAAPSAPAPAPTVFPERLQLAFDRAETLRYGENPHQQAAFYREPQAVVGSIAAYRQLQGKELSYNNIADSDAAWECVKTFPEPACVIVKHANPCGVAIGANLSGAYEKAFQTDPTSAFGGIIAFNDTVDTDVVEAMNVRKHFVEVLIAPAFTVAAKALLQTKQNLRVLEVPLATGQHTLEFKRIGGGLLAQTPDVFNVTKESLKTVTQKAPTPEQVKDLLFAWRVAKFVK
;
A
#
# COMPACT_ATOMS: atom_id res chain seq x y z
N MET A 1 -37.72 28.01 9.89
CA MET A 1 -36.26 28.02 10.10
C MET A 1 -35.77 27.22 11.32
N THR A 2 -36.60 26.90 12.30
CA THR A 2 -36.18 26.16 13.51
C THR A 2 -36.11 24.62 13.34
N GLY A 3 -36.84 24.03 12.41
CA GLY A 3 -36.86 22.58 12.18
C GLY A 3 -35.65 22.03 11.39
N GLU A 4 -35.20 22.77 10.38
CA GLU A 4 -34.05 22.34 9.54
C GLU A 4 -32.71 22.42 10.27
N VAL A 5 -32.53 23.42 11.14
CA VAL A 5 -31.30 23.57 11.93
C VAL A 5 -31.18 22.44 12.98
N PHE A 6 -32.33 22.00 13.56
CA PHE A 6 -32.34 20.87 14.50
C PHE A 6 -32.14 19.52 13.82
N PHE A 7 -32.55 19.38 12.57
CA PHE A 7 -32.38 18.18 11.77
C PHE A 7 -30.91 18.00 11.29
N LEU A 8 -30.29 19.10 10.83
CA LEU A 8 -28.88 19.15 10.47
C LEU A 8 -27.97 18.83 11.67
N SER A 9 -28.34 19.27 12.89
CA SER A 9 -27.56 18.98 14.09
C SER A 9 -27.63 17.49 14.54
N ARG A 10 -28.73 16.80 14.26
CA ARG A 10 -28.88 15.35 14.52
C ARG A 10 -28.09 14.48 13.52
N LEU A 11 -27.87 14.96 12.30
CA LEU A 11 -27.05 14.25 11.30
C LEU A 11 -25.54 14.44 11.54
N THR A 12 -25.13 15.50 12.24
CA THR A 12 -23.71 15.77 12.50
C THR A 12 -23.09 14.79 13.50
N LYS A 13 -23.85 14.34 14.51
CA LYS A 13 -23.44 13.31 15.47
C LYS A 13 -24.46 12.19 15.51
N MET A 14 -24.00 10.93 15.52
CA MET A 14 -24.85 9.76 15.56
C MET A 14 -24.39 8.85 16.69
N LYS A 15 -25.27 8.59 17.66
CA LYS A 15 -25.03 7.64 18.76
C LYS A 15 -25.06 6.22 18.22
N ILE A 16 -24.06 5.43 18.62
CA ILE A 16 -23.95 4.02 18.28
C ILE A 16 -24.59 3.21 19.42
N SER A 17 -25.64 2.46 19.09
CA SER A 17 -26.37 1.62 20.06
C SER A 17 -26.24 0.13 19.75
N GLN A 18 -26.02 -0.23 18.50
CA GLN A 18 -25.86 -1.62 18.06
C GLN A 18 -24.78 -1.74 17.00
N ALA A 19 -23.87 -2.68 17.17
CA ALA A 19 -22.77 -2.96 16.26
C ALA A 19 -22.83 -4.40 15.76
N LEU A 20 -22.63 -4.60 14.45
CA LEU A 20 -22.41 -5.90 13.83
C LEU A 20 -20.90 -6.08 13.57
N ILE A 21 -20.32 -7.11 14.19
CA ILE A 21 -18.88 -7.43 14.10
C ILE A 21 -18.71 -8.78 13.43
N SER A 22 -18.07 -8.80 12.25
CA SER A 22 -17.76 -10.02 11.50
C SER A 22 -16.41 -9.83 10.80
N VAL A 23 -15.35 -10.27 11.45
CA VAL A 23 -13.98 -10.06 10.96
C VAL A 23 -13.26 -11.38 10.71
N SER A 24 -12.47 -11.46 9.64
CA SER A 24 -11.56 -12.56 9.35
C SER A 24 -10.27 -12.40 10.17
N ASP A 25 -9.58 -11.24 10.02
CA ASP A 25 -8.48 -10.84 10.90
C ASP A 25 -9.03 -10.42 12.28
N LYS A 26 -8.53 -11.07 13.32
CA LYS A 26 -8.97 -10.87 14.72
C LYS A 26 -8.11 -9.85 15.47
N GLN A 27 -7.13 -9.21 14.81
CA GLN A 27 -6.24 -8.26 15.47
C GLN A 27 -7.03 -7.12 16.14
N GLY A 28 -6.83 -6.92 17.44
CA GLY A 28 -7.42 -5.84 18.22
C GLY A 28 -8.94 -5.87 18.39
N ILE A 29 -9.64 -6.85 17.81
CA ILE A 29 -11.12 -6.87 17.83
C ILE A 29 -11.71 -7.06 19.23
N LEU A 30 -11.01 -7.76 20.10
CA LEU A 30 -11.48 -8.01 21.46
C LEU A 30 -11.51 -6.72 22.29
N GLU A 31 -10.44 -5.93 22.22
CA GLU A 31 -10.33 -4.63 22.89
C GLU A 31 -11.35 -3.64 22.31
N PHE A 32 -11.54 -3.65 21.01
CA PHE A 32 -12.56 -2.83 20.35
C PHE A 32 -13.97 -3.19 20.82
N ALA A 33 -14.32 -4.47 20.84
CA ALA A 33 -15.62 -4.95 21.30
C ALA A 33 -15.87 -4.64 22.79
N ARG A 34 -14.85 -4.77 23.66
CA ARG A 34 -14.92 -4.36 25.06
C ARG A 34 -15.18 -2.86 25.19
N GLY A 35 -14.48 -2.04 24.41
CA GLY A 35 -14.70 -0.59 24.41
C GLY A 35 -16.11 -0.20 23.97
N LEU A 36 -16.65 -0.85 22.95
CA LEU A 36 -18.03 -0.66 22.51
C LEU A 36 -19.03 -1.07 23.59
N THR A 37 -18.83 -2.23 24.22
CA THR A 37 -19.71 -2.71 25.30
C THR A 37 -19.69 -1.79 26.51
N ALA A 38 -18.51 -1.25 26.88
CA ALA A 38 -18.39 -0.28 27.98
C ALA A 38 -19.14 1.04 27.68
N LEU A 39 -19.38 1.38 26.42
CA LEU A 39 -20.22 2.50 25.99
C LEU A 39 -21.70 2.12 25.83
N GLY A 40 -22.11 0.91 26.24
CA GLY A 40 -23.48 0.43 26.17
C GLY A 40 -23.93 -0.06 24.79
N VAL A 41 -23.01 -0.31 23.85
CA VAL A 41 -23.33 -0.83 22.52
C VAL A 41 -23.64 -2.31 22.57
N LYS A 42 -24.76 -2.73 21.99
CA LYS A 42 -25.13 -4.14 21.81
C LYS A 42 -24.33 -4.75 20.67
N LEU A 43 -23.83 -5.98 20.84
CA LEU A 43 -23.01 -6.65 19.84
C LEU A 43 -23.81 -7.75 19.13
N LEU A 44 -23.81 -7.66 17.80
CA LEU A 44 -24.19 -8.74 16.88
C LEU A 44 -22.92 -9.31 16.29
N SER A 45 -22.85 -10.64 16.10
CA SER A 45 -21.65 -11.22 15.47
C SER A 45 -21.97 -12.56 14.80
N THR A 46 -20.99 -13.08 14.06
CA THR A 46 -21.12 -14.32 13.28
C THR A 46 -19.99 -15.30 13.58
N GLY A 47 -20.26 -16.59 13.51
CA GLY A 47 -19.28 -17.67 13.46
C GLY A 47 -18.12 -17.57 14.43
N GLY A 48 -16.89 -17.65 13.92
CA GLY A 48 -15.68 -17.59 14.75
C GLY A 48 -15.47 -16.28 15.51
N THR A 49 -15.98 -15.14 14.98
CA THR A 49 -15.92 -13.87 15.71
C THR A 49 -16.87 -13.88 16.91
N ALA A 50 -18.10 -14.38 16.75
CA ALA A 50 -19.07 -14.50 17.85
C ALA A 50 -18.53 -15.41 18.97
N ARG A 51 -17.92 -16.54 18.60
CA ARG A 51 -17.29 -17.47 19.57
C ARG A 51 -16.18 -16.77 20.34
N LEU A 52 -15.23 -16.12 19.65
CA LEU A 52 -14.13 -15.39 20.28
C LEU A 52 -14.62 -14.36 21.31
N LEU A 53 -15.65 -13.59 20.97
CA LEU A 53 -16.18 -12.54 21.84
C LEU A 53 -16.93 -13.14 23.05
N LYS A 54 -17.69 -14.22 22.83
CA LYS A 54 -18.40 -14.96 23.93
C LYS A 54 -17.42 -15.63 24.89
N ASP A 55 -16.36 -16.27 24.37
CA ASP A 55 -15.31 -16.92 25.18
C ASP A 55 -14.57 -15.90 26.06
N ALA A 56 -14.52 -14.63 25.61
CA ALA A 56 -13.98 -13.51 26.38
C ALA A 56 -14.97 -12.86 27.35
N GLY A 57 -16.17 -13.46 27.55
CA GLY A 57 -17.18 -13.02 28.50
C GLY A 57 -18.08 -11.87 28.02
N LEU A 58 -18.06 -11.52 26.74
CA LEU A 58 -18.91 -10.47 26.19
C LEU A 58 -20.30 -11.00 25.83
N ALA A 59 -21.33 -10.18 26.10
CA ALA A 59 -22.70 -10.47 25.68
C ALA A 59 -22.84 -10.22 24.17
N VAL A 60 -23.02 -11.28 23.39
CA VAL A 60 -23.10 -11.24 21.93
C VAL A 60 -24.33 -11.98 21.46
N THR A 61 -25.15 -11.34 20.63
CA THR A 61 -26.24 -11.99 19.90
C THR A 61 -25.70 -12.55 18.60
N GLU A 62 -25.90 -13.82 18.34
CA GLU A 62 -25.52 -14.41 17.05
C GLU A 62 -26.48 -13.95 15.95
N ILE A 63 -25.97 -13.86 14.73
CA ILE A 63 -26.76 -13.37 13.60
C ILE A 63 -27.94 -14.28 13.28
N GLY A 64 -27.82 -15.59 13.52
CA GLY A 64 -28.91 -16.54 13.39
C GLY A 64 -30.08 -16.25 14.34
N ASP A 65 -29.78 -15.93 15.63
CA ASP A 65 -30.76 -15.54 16.61
C ASP A 65 -31.41 -14.18 16.28
N TYR A 66 -30.59 -13.23 15.79
CA TYR A 66 -31.06 -11.91 15.37
C TYR A 66 -32.02 -11.98 14.17
N THR A 67 -31.69 -12.79 13.15
CA THR A 67 -32.53 -12.95 11.95
C THR A 67 -33.70 -13.89 12.17
N GLY A 68 -33.59 -14.84 13.10
CA GLY A 68 -34.48 -15.96 13.25
C GLY A 68 -34.34 -17.00 12.12
N PHE A 69 -33.19 -16.97 11.40
CA PHE A 69 -32.92 -17.83 10.26
C PHE A 69 -31.58 -18.54 10.41
N PRO A 70 -31.52 -19.88 10.24
CA PRO A 70 -30.28 -20.62 10.43
C PRO A 70 -29.27 -20.31 9.33
N GLU A 71 -28.00 -20.48 9.67
CA GLU A 71 -26.92 -20.50 8.68
C GLU A 71 -27.13 -21.70 7.72
N MET A 72 -26.94 -21.46 6.42
CA MET A 72 -27.18 -22.45 5.36
C MET A 72 -26.01 -22.53 4.40
N LEU A 73 -25.96 -23.63 3.62
CA LEU A 73 -25.01 -23.86 2.55
C LEU A 73 -23.55 -23.68 3.04
N ASP A 74 -23.22 -24.37 4.15
CA ASP A 74 -21.91 -24.33 4.78
C ASP A 74 -21.39 -22.92 5.10
N GLY A 75 -22.33 -21.99 5.44
CA GLY A 75 -22.00 -20.61 5.78
C GLY A 75 -22.02 -19.61 4.64
N ARG A 76 -22.27 -20.05 3.42
CA ARG A 76 -22.36 -19.14 2.25
C ARG A 76 -23.56 -18.18 2.37
N VAL A 77 -24.64 -18.58 3.04
CA VAL A 77 -25.80 -17.72 3.34
C VAL A 77 -25.92 -17.56 4.86
N LYS A 78 -25.55 -16.39 5.37
CA LYS A 78 -25.49 -16.09 6.79
C LYS A 78 -25.97 -14.68 7.10
N THR A 79 -25.32 -13.70 6.50
CA THR A 79 -25.61 -12.26 6.66
C THR A 79 -26.42 -11.68 5.51
N LEU A 80 -26.61 -12.42 4.40
CA LEU A 80 -27.43 -12.02 3.26
C LEU A 80 -28.91 -12.20 3.59
N HIS A 81 -29.41 -11.35 4.50
CA HIS A 81 -30.76 -11.45 5.02
C HIS A 81 -31.42 -10.06 5.10
N PRO A 82 -32.72 -9.91 4.76
CA PRO A 82 -33.42 -8.62 4.80
C PRO A 82 -33.33 -7.89 6.16
N LYS A 83 -33.37 -8.62 7.29
CA LYS A 83 -33.22 -8.00 8.60
C LYS A 83 -31.85 -7.35 8.79
N VAL A 84 -30.77 -7.98 8.30
CA VAL A 84 -29.40 -7.43 8.38
C VAL A 84 -29.30 -6.19 7.51
N HIS A 85 -29.60 -6.35 6.21
CA HIS A 85 -29.46 -5.27 5.23
C HIS A 85 -30.49 -4.15 5.41
N GLY A 86 -31.70 -4.46 5.91
CA GLY A 86 -32.69 -3.48 6.31
C GLY A 86 -32.20 -2.61 7.46
N GLY A 87 -31.67 -3.24 8.52
CA GLY A 87 -31.07 -2.52 9.67
C GLY A 87 -29.90 -1.61 9.32
N ILE A 88 -29.13 -1.97 8.25
CA ILE A 88 -28.00 -1.18 7.74
C ILE A 88 -28.45 -0.09 6.76
N LEU A 89 -29.32 -0.41 5.79
CA LEU A 89 -29.63 0.45 4.63
C LEU A 89 -30.74 1.45 4.87
N ALA A 90 -31.57 1.27 5.92
CA ALA A 90 -32.66 2.18 6.18
C ALA A 90 -32.17 3.62 6.41
N ARG A 91 -32.70 4.53 5.65
CA ARG A 91 -32.47 5.97 5.82
C ARG A 91 -33.26 6.46 7.03
N ARG A 92 -32.53 6.91 8.05
CA ARG A 92 -33.08 7.30 9.36
C ARG A 92 -33.78 8.65 9.34
N ASP A 93 -33.54 9.41 8.28
CA ASP A 93 -34.19 10.70 7.99
C ASP A 93 -35.53 10.53 7.25
N LEU A 94 -35.88 9.31 6.80
CA LEU A 94 -37.15 9.02 6.12
C LEU A 94 -38.10 8.28 7.05
N PRO A 95 -39.23 8.91 7.48
CA PRO A 95 -40.19 8.29 8.37
C PRO A 95 -40.77 6.98 7.85
N GLU A 96 -40.99 6.86 6.54
CA GLU A 96 -41.51 5.64 5.91
C GLU A 96 -40.52 4.45 6.04
N HIS A 97 -39.21 4.70 6.00
CA HIS A 97 -38.22 3.66 6.25
C HIS A 97 -38.27 3.19 7.71
N MET A 98 -38.40 4.12 8.65
CA MET A 98 -38.47 3.77 10.07
C MET A 98 -39.76 2.99 10.38
N THR A 99 -40.90 3.42 9.84
CA THR A 99 -42.18 2.68 9.95
C THR A 99 -42.07 1.28 9.38
N THR A 100 -41.38 1.12 8.26
CA THR A 100 -41.14 -0.20 7.64
C THR A 100 -40.28 -1.10 8.54
N LEU A 101 -39.20 -0.58 9.12
CA LEU A 101 -38.37 -1.34 10.06
C LEU A 101 -39.18 -1.80 11.28
N ASP A 102 -39.98 -0.89 11.86
CA ASP A 102 -40.80 -1.17 13.02
C ASP A 102 -41.87 -2.25 12.70
N ALA A 103 -42.55 -2.15 11.53
CA ALA A 103 -43.55 -3.12 11.08
C ALA A 103 -42.98 -4.52 10.91
N HIS A 104 -41.71 -4.64 10.54
CA HIS A 104 -41.02 -5.91 10.35
C HIS A 104 -40.14 -6.35 11.55
N GLY A 105 -40.17 -5.59 12.66
CA GLY A 105 -39.35 -5.87 13.83
C GLY A 105 -37.84 -5.91 13.54
N ILE A 106 -37.35 -4.95 12.72
CA ILE A 106 -35.95 -4.87 12.31
C ILE A 106 -35.24 -3.78 13.12
N PRO A 107 -34.39 -4.13 14.09
CA PRO A 107 -33.59 -3.16 14.81
C PRO A 107 -32.53 -2.52 13.90
N MET A 108 -32.21 -1.24 14.14
CA MET A 108 -31.15 -0.54 13.42
C MET A 108 -29.77 -1.10 13.80
N ILE A 109 -28.87 -1.16 12.83
CA ILE A 109 -27.46 -1.44 13.01
C ILE A 109 -26.70 -0.13 12.77
N ASP A 110 -26.01 0.37 13.80
CA ASP A 110 -25.39 1.71 13.79
C ASP A 110 -23.92 1.65 13.41
N LEU A 111 -23.29 0.51 13.67
CA LEU A 111 -21.89 0.27 13.32
C LEU A 111 -21.74 -1.12 12.70
N VAL A 112 -21.00 -1.20 11.60
CA VAL A 112 -20.61 -2.45 10.95
C VAL A 112 -19.09 -2.53 10.98
N CYS A 113 -18.53 -3.57 11.60
CA CYS A 113 -17.10 -3.84 11.63
C CYS A 113 -16.82 -5.15 10.88
N VAL A 114 -16.27 -5.04 9.69
CA VAL A 114 -16.07 -6.18 8.77
C VAL A 114 -14.76 -5.99 8.03
N ASN A 115 -13.86 -6.98 8.14
CA ASN A 115 -12.79 -7.19 7.18
C ASN A 115 -13.05 -8.48 6.39
N LEU A 116 -12.49 -8.55 5.18
CA LEU A 116 -12.82 -9.58 4.22
C LEU A 116 -11.94 -10.84 4.40
N TYR A 117 -12.31 -11.93 3.74
CA TYR A 117 -11.50 -13.14 3.74
C TYR A 117 -10.12 -12.90 3.12
N PRO A 118 -9.07 -13.58 3.60
CA PRO A 118 -7.69 -13.36 3.17
C PRO A 118 -7.41 -14.02 1.81
N PHE A 119 -8.09 -13.58 0.75
CA PHE A 119 -7.95 -14.13 -0.60
C PHE A 119 -6.49 -14.08 -1.10
N ARG A 120 -5.79 -12.96 -0.82
CA ARG A 120 -4.37 -12.80 -1.22
C ARG A 120 -3.47 -13.87 -0.61
N GLU A 121 -3.62 -14.10 0.69
CA GLU A 121 -2.85 -15.09 1.44
C GLU A 121 -3.19 -16.51 0.99
N THR A 122 -4.45 -16.73 0.62
CA THR A 122 -4.90 -18.03 0.09
C THR A 122 -4.24 -18.32 -1.25
N VAL A 123 -4.31 -17.40 -2.21
CA VAL A 123 -3.74 -17.62 -3.56
C VAL A 123 -2.21 -17.53 -3.60
N ALA A 124 -1.56 -17.01 -2.57
CA ALA A 124 -0.11 -17.01 -2.43
C ALA A 124 0.44 -18.36 -1.91
N GLN A 125 -0.42 -19.27 -1.45
CA GLN A 125 0.02 -20.57 -0.95
C GLN A 125 0.47 -21.48 -2.10
N SER A 126 1.58 -22.19 -1.92
CA SER A 126 2.04 -23.15 -2.89
C SER A 126 1.05 -24.30 -3.03
N GLY A 127 0.63 -24.59 -4.26
CA GLY A 127 -0.29 -25.71 -4.56
C GLY A 127 -1.76 -25.41 -4.25
N VAL A 128 -2.15 -24.13 -4.12
CA VAL A 128 -3.57 -23.75 -3.98
C VAL A 128 -4.36 -24.28 -5.20
N THR A 129 -5.52 -24.86 -4.92
CA THR A 129 -6.44 -25.31 -5.99
C THR A 129 -7.38 -24.16 -6.39
N LEU A 130 -7.89 -24.21 -7.62
CA LEU A 130 -8.90 -23.27 -8.10
C LEU A 130 -10.13 -23.27 -7.17
N GLU A 131 -10.61 -24.46 -6.80
CA GLU A 131 -11.73 -24.63 -5.88
C GLU A 131 -11.48 -23.92 -4.54
N ASN A 132 -10.30 -24.12 -3.94
CA ASN A 132 -9.96 -23.48 -2.67
C ASN A 132 -9.87 -21.95 -2.81
N ALA A 133 -9.33 -21.44 -3.91
CA ALA A 133 -9.33 -20.00 -4.19
C ALA A 133 -10.74 -19.43 -4.32
N ILE A 134 -11.62 -20.09 -5.08
CA ILE A 134 -13.03 -19.67 -5.25
C ILE A 134 -13.78 -19.69 -3.92
N GLU A 135 -13.60 -20.73 -3.08
CA GLU A 135 -14.26 -20.81 -1.77
C GLU A 135 -13.82 -19.71 -0.79
N ASN A 136 -12.65 -19.11 -1.00
CA ASN A 136 -12.16 -17.99 -0.23
C ASN A 136 -12.56 -16.60 -0.77
N ILE A 137 -13.47 -16.55 -1.75
CA ILE A 137 -14.11 -15.30 -2.19
C ILE A 137 -15.25 -14.97 -1.23
N ASP A 138 -15.11 -13.86 -0.50
CA ASP A 138 -16.12 -13.37 0.43
C ASP A 138 -17.27 -12.67 -0.32
N ILE A 139 -18.49 -13.11 -0.10
CA ILE A 139 -19.71 -12.50 -0.67
C ILE A 139 -20.42 -11.63 0.37
N GLY A 140 -20.63 -12.16 1.56
CA GLY A 140 -21.41 -11.49 2.61
C GLY A 140 -20.71 -10.26 3.19
N GLY A 141 -19.39 -10.34 3.36
CA GLY A 141 -18.57 -9.23 3.85
C GLY A 141 -18.66 -8.00 2.95
N PRO A 142 -18.30 -8.09 1.66
CA PRO A 142 -18.43 -6.97 0.73
C PRO A 142 -19.84 -6.41 0.63
N ALA A 143 -20.88 -7.26 0.69
CA ALA A 143 -22.26 -6.80 0.69
C ALA A 143 -22.60 -5.91 1.88
N MET A 144 -22.19 -6.31 3.09
CA MET A 144 -22.38 -5.52 4.32
C MET A 144 -21.55 -4.23 4.30
N VAL A 145 -20.27 -4.33 3.89
CA VAL A 145 -19.37 -3.16 3.78
C VAL A 145 -19.94 -2.12 2.86
N ARG A 146 -20.37 -2.49 1.66
CA ARG A 146 -20.95 -1.59 0.66
C ARG A 146 -22.27 -0.99 1.12
N SER A 147 -23.13 -1.79 1.78
CA SER A 147 -24.41 -1.33 2.33
C SER A 147 -24.19 -0.26 3.41
N ALA A 148 -23.30 -0.49 4.36
CA ALA A 148 -22.99 0.45 5.42
C ALA A 148 -22.31 1.72 4.87
N ALA A 149 -21.35 1.58 3.97
CA ALA A 149 -20.67 2.71 3.33
C ALA A 149 -21.65 3.60 2.53
N LYS A 150 -22.60 2.99 1.81
CA LYS A 150 -23.66 3.75 1.10
C LYS A 150 -24.54 4.55 2.05
N ASN A 151 -24.80 4.03 3.23
CA ASN A 151 -25.64 4.68 4.26
C ASN A 151 -24.79 5.37 5.36
N TYR A 152 -23.63 5.92 5.03
CA TYR A 152 -22.70 6.53 5.99
C TYR A 152 -23.35 7.63 6.88
N ALA A 153 -24.40 8.26 6.41
CA ALA A 153 -25.16 9.22 7.21
C ALA A 153 -25.84 8.57 8.43
N GLY A 154 -26.19 7.31 8.33
CA GLY A 154 -26.88 6.53 9.36
C GLY A 154 -26.08 5.35 9.93
N VAL A 155 -24.89 5.01 9.40
CA VAL A 155 -24.10 3.85 9.82
C VAL A 155 -22.60 4.17 9.75
N ALA A 156 -21.84 3.76 10.74
CA ALA A 156 -20.38 3.72 10.69
C ALA A 156 -19.91 2.38 10.12
N ILE A 157 -18.95 2.40 9.21
CA ILE A 157 -18.32 1.19 8.65
C ILE A 157 -16.84 1.15 8.97
N VAL A 158 -16.36 0.09 9.59
CA VAL A 158 -14.97 -0.09 10.00
C VAL A 158 -14.42 -1.32 9.30
N THR A 159 -13.38 -1.14 8.50
CA THR A 159 -12.76 -2.23 7.72
C THR A 159 -11.29 -2.48 8.10
N ASP A 160 -10.69 -1.59 8.90
CA ASP A 160 -9.28 -1.61 9.26
C ASP A 160 -9.09 -1.59 10.78
N PRO A 161 -8.34 -2.52 11.38
CA PRO A 161 -8.00 -2.50 12.80
C PRO A 161 -7.34 -1.20 13.29
N ALA A 162 -6.62 -0.48 12.41
CA ALA A 162 -6.01 0.80 12.75
C ALA A 162 -7.03 1.89 13.14
N ASP A 163 -8.29 1.76 12.73
CA ASP A 163 -9.36 2.70 13.04
C ASP A 163 -10.03 2.42 14.41
N TYR A 164 -9.79 1.27 15.05
CA TYR A 164 -10.47 0.90 16.32
C TYR A 164 -10.21 1.90 17.44
N THR A 165 -8.95 2.24 17.69
CA THR A 165 -8.58 3.17 18.77
C THR A 165 -9.10 4.59 18.53
N PRO A 166 -8.93 5.21 17.34
CA PRO A 166 -9.50 6.52 17.06
C PRO A 166 -11.02 6.58 17.20
N ILE A 167 -11.73 5.55 16.74
CA ILE A 167 -13.19 5.46 16.84
C ILE A 167 -13.64 5.40 18.30
N LEU A 168 -13.05 4.55 19.12
CA LEU A 168 -13.37 4.46 20.56
C LEU A 168 -13.10 5.80 21.27
N ALA A 169 -11.97 6.44 20.97
CA ALA A 169 -11.63 7.74 21.56
C ALA A 169 -12.67 8.82 21.20
N GLU A 170 -13.08 8.87 19.92
CA GLU A 170 -14.13 9.82 19.48
C GLU A 170 -15.48 9.51 20.16
N MET A 171 -15.89 8.25 20.25
CA MET A 171 -17.14 7.84 20.91
C MET A 171 -17.11 8.18 22.40
N GLN A 172 -16.00 7.96 23.09
CA GLN A 172 -15.83 8.32 24.51
C GLN A 172 -15.97 9.83 24.72
N ALA A 173 -15.36 10.64 23.84
CA ALA A 173 -15.44 12.11 23.91
C ALA A 173 -16.82 12.68 23.53
N ASN A 174 -17.69 11.88 22.89
CA ASN A 174 -18.96 12.33 22.34
C ASN A 174 -20.19 11.50 22.83
N ASP A 175 -20.15 10.97 24.03
CA ASP A 175 -21.26 10.19 24.65
C ASP A 175 -21.74 9.03 23.76
N GLY A 176 -20.80 8.26 23.22
CA GLY A 176 -21.05 7.10 22.35
C GLY A 176 -21.42 7.49 20.90
N ALA A 177 -21.20 8.72 20.48
CA ALA A 177 -21.53 9.17 19.14
C ALA A 177 -20.29 9.36 18.24
N LEU A 178 -20.48 9.16 16.93
CA LEU A 178 -19.51 9.48 15.87
C LEU A 178 -19.98 10.66 15.02
N GLN A 179 -19.05 11.50 14.60
CA GLN A 179 -19.32 12.63 13.72
C GLN A 179 -19.57 12.17 12.28
N LEU A 180 -20.32 12.95 11.52
CA LEU A 180 -20.60 12.69 10.10
C LEU A 180 -19.31 12.66 9.26
N ALA A 181 -18.36 13.54 9.56
CA ALA A 181 -17.07 13.57 8.85
C ALA A 181 -16.31 12.25 9.02
N THR A 182 -16.22 11.73 10.25
CA THR A 182 -15.58 10.43 10.54
C THR A 182 -16.28 9.29 9.80
N ARG A 183 -17.61 9.23 9.85
CA ARG A 183 -18.38 8.20 9.13
C ARG A 183 -18.18 8.28 7.60
N PHE A 184 -18.08 9.50 7.04
CA PHE A 184 -17.80 9.67 5.63
C PHE A 184 -16.38 9.24 5.25
N ASP A 185 -15.39 9.54 6.10
CA ASP A 185 -14.00 9.07 5.87
C ASP A 185 -13.89 7.55 5.93
N LEU A 186 -14.58 6.93 6.88
CA LEU A 186 -14.69 5.47 6.96
C LEU A 186 -15.38 4.87 5.72
N ALA A 187 -16.42 5.52 5.18
CA ALA A 187 -17.11 5.07 3.97
C ALA A 187 -16.19 5.13 2.73
N LYS A 188 -15.36 6.16 2.61
CA LYS A 188 -14.33 6.25 1.55
C LYS A 188 -13.34 5.08 1.64
N LYS A 189 -12.84 4.79 2.85
CA LYS A 189 -11.95 3.64 3.11
C LYS A 189 -12.63 2.33 2.74
N ALA A 190 -13.89 2.15 3.11
CA ALA A 190 -14.67 0.94 2.86
C ALA A 190 -14.85 0.67 1.34
N PHE A 191 -15.18 1.69 0.54
CA PHE A 191 -15.26 1.53 -0.91
C PHE A 191 -13.88 1.26 -1.54
N THR A 192 -12.83 1.89 -1.06
CA THR A 192 -11.46 1.59 -1.49
C THR A 192 -11.09 0.14 -1.15
N HIS A 193 -11.45 -0.35 0.04
CA HIS A 193 -11.20 -1.71 0.49
C HIS A 193 -11.88 -2.75 -0.41
N THR A 194 -13.17 -2.58 -0.71
CA THR A 194 -13.90 -3.51 -1.60
C THR A 194 -13.40 -3.43 -3.05
N ALA A 195 -13.07 -2.24 -3.56
CA ALA A 195 -12.52 -2.08 -4.90
C ALA A 195 -11.16 -2.81 -5.05
N ARG A 196 -10.30 -2.74 -4.05
CA ARG A 196 -9.02 -3.48 -4.03
C ARG A 196 -9.22 -4.98 -3.96
N TYR A 197 -10.18 -5.42 -3.14
CA TYR A 197 -10.53 -6.82 -3.00
C TYR A 197 -11.01 -7.39 -4.34
N ASP A 198 -11.96 -6.74 -4.99
CA ASP A 198 -12.49 -7.15 -6.29
C ASP A 198 -11.43 -7.09 -7.39
N SER A 199 -10.55 -6.06 -7.38
CA SER A 199 -9.44 -5.94 -8.34
C SER A 199 -8.43 -7.08 -8.20
N MET A 200 -8.14 -7.50 -6.98
CA MET A 200 -7.23 -8.61 -6.72
C MET A 200 -7.80 -9.93 -7.22
N ILE A 201 -9.09 -10.20 -6.96
CA ILE A 201 -9.80 -11.38 -7.46
C ILE A 201 -9.82 -11.36 -8.99
N ALA A 202 -10.19 -10.22 -9.60
CA ALA A 202 -10.26 -10.08 -11.04
C ALA A 202 -8.88 -10.27 -11.71
N ASN A 203 -7.80 -9.70 -11.15
CA ASN A 203 -6.44 -9.92 -11.64
C ASN A 203 -6.03 -11.39 -11.57
N TRP A 204 -6.36 -12.06 -10.47
CA TRP A 204 -6.04 -13.48 -10.32
C TRP A 204 -6.84 -14.34 -11.30
N LEU A 205 -8.16 -14.17 -11.40
CA LEU A 205 -9.01 -14.94 -12.31
C LEU A 205 -8.67 -14.71 -13.78
N THR A 206 -8.32 -13.48 -14.18
CA THR A 206 -7.92 -13.19 -15.57
C THR A 206 -6.49 -13.61 -15.90
N GLY A 207 -5.70 -14.00 -14.89
CA GLY A 207 -4.40 -14.64 -15.05
C GLY A 207 -4.50 -16.15 -15.27
N GLU A 208 -5.67 -16.77 -15.03
CA GLU A 208 -5.91 -18.19 -15.29
C GLU A 208 -6.08 -18.43 -16.79
N PRO A 209 -5.64 -19.60 -17.31
CA PRO A 209 -5.80 -19.93 -18.73
C PRO A 209 -7.29 -20.05 -19.12
N GLU A 210 -7.61 -19.65 -20.34
CA GLU A 210 -8.94 -19.84 -20.90
C GLU A 210 -9.31 -21.33 -20.99
N GLY A 211 -10.56 -21.66 -20.68
CA GLY A 211 -11.10 -23.02 -20.78
C GLY A 211 -10.74 -23.88 -19.59
N ILE A 212 -11.43 -23.68 -18.48
CA ILE A 212 -11.31 -24.51 -17.27
C ILE A 212 -11.93 -25.90 -17.56
N GLU A 213 -11.24 -26.74 -18.30
CA GLU A 213 -11.46 -28.20 -18.34
C GLU A 213 -10.67 -28.91 -17.22
N ALA A 214 -9.85 -28.15 -16.45
CA ALA A 214 -9.10 -28.71 -15.33
C ALA A 214 -10.05 -29.16 -14.21
N ALA A 215 -9.80 -30.36 -13.67
CA ALA A 215 -10.52 -30.81 -12.48
C ALA A 215 -10.40 -29.73 -11.37
N PRO A 216 -11.49 -29.43 -10.62
CA PRO A 216 -11.47 -28.40 -9.58
C PRO A 216 -10.36 -28.57 -8.54
N SER A 217 -9.87 -29.80 -8.36
CA SER A 217 -8.77 -30.15 -7.46
C SER A 217 -7.36 -30.01 -8.07
N ALA A 218 -7.23 -29.62 -9.34
CA ALA A 218 -5.94 -29.39 -9.94
C ALA A 218 -5.25 -28.13 -9.32
N PRO A 219 -3.91 -28.13 -9.17
CA PRO A 219 -3.21 -26.91 -8.80
C PRO A 219 -3.53 -25.78 -9.77
N ALA A 220 -3.81 -24.59 -9.24
CA ALA A 220 -3.97 -23.42 -10.08
C ALA A 220 -2.69 -23.22 -10.93
N PRO A 221 -2.80 -22.96 -12.24
CA PRO A 221 -1.64 -22.66 -13.06
C PRO A 221 -0.92 -21.42 -12.57
N ALA A 222 0.37 -21.30 -12.86
CA ALA A 222 1.11 -20.09 -12.50
C ALA A 222 0.47 -18.87 -13.21
N PRO A 223 0.20 -17.79 -12.47
CA PRO A 223 -0.45 -16.60 -13.04
C PRO A 223 0.37 -16.06 -14.21
N THR A 224 -0.29 -15.66 -15.29
CA THR A 224 0.39 -15.02 -16.41
C THR A 224 0.97 -13.67 -15.97
N VAL A 225 2.16 -13.35 -16.47
CA VAL A 225 2.83 -12.06 -16.21
C VAL A 225 2.00 -10.89 -16.79
N PHE A 226 1.29 -11.13 -17.89
CA PHE A 226 0.48 -10.14 -18.58
C PHE A 226 -0.98 -10.61 -18.64
N PRO A 227 -1.80 -10.32 -17.62
CA PRO A 227 -3.20 -10.70 -17.62
C PRO A 227 -3.97 -9.95 -18.72
N GLU A 228 -5.05 -10.53 -19.21
CA GLU A 228 -5.91 -9.90 -20.24
C GLU A 228 -6.42 -8.52 -19.80
N ARG A 229 -6.68 -8.35 -18.50
CA ARG A 229 -7.06 -7.08 -17.87
C ARG A 229 -6.13 -6.75 -16.72
N LEU A 230 -5.44 -5.63 -16.83
CA LEU A 230 -4.53 -5.14 -15.77
C LEU A 230 -5.25 -4.11 -14.90
N GLN A 231 -5.35 -4.38 -13.61
CA GLN A 231 -5.87 -3.45 -12.61
C GLN A 231 -4.75 -3.10 -11.63
N LEU A 232 -4.46 -1.81 -11.49
CA LEU A 232 -3.44 -1.27 -10.62
C LEU A 232 -4.08 -0.40 -9.53
N ALA A 233 -3.60 -0.50 -8.31
CA ALA A 233 -4.06 0.30 -7.19
C ALA A 233 -2.87 1.03 -6.56
N PHE A 234 -3.00 2.35 -6.41
CA PHE A 234 -2.01 3.20 -5.77
C PHE A 234 -2.68 4.16 -4.80
N ASP A 235 -2.05 4.39 -3.66
CA ASP A 235 -2.45 5.40 -2.68
C ASP A 235 -1.63 6.66 -2.86
N ARG A 236 -2.29 7.82 -2.81
CA ARG A 236 -1.59 9.10 -2.79
C ARG A 236 -0.82 9.25 -1.47
N ALA A 237 0.51 9.16 -1.55
CA ALA A 237 1.40 9.39 -0.43
C ALA A 237 1.56 10.88 -0.15
N GLU A 238 1.78 11.68 -1.21
CA GLU A 238 2.08 13.10 -1.08
C GLU A 238 1.47 13.90 -2.24
N THR A 239 1.05 15.15 -1.95
CA THR A 239 0.83 16.18 -2.97
C THR A 239 2.14 16.96 -3.12
N LEU A 240 2.70 17.01 -4.32
CA LEU A 240 3.97 17.67 -4.60
C LEU A 240 3.73 19.14 -4.96
N ARG A 241 4.74 19.98 -4.72
CA ARG A 241 4.64 21.44 -4.98
C ARG A 241 4.33 21.74 -6.43
N TYR A 242 4.92 20.99 -7.37
CA TYR A 242 4.76 21.09 -8.83
C TYR A 242 5.25 19.81 -9.49
N GLY A 243 4.97 19.62 -10.77
CA GLY A 243 5.42 18.48 -11.55
C GLY A 243 6.87 18.66 -12.05
N GLU A 244 7.16 18.14 -13.23
CA GLU A 244 8.46 18.34 -13.89
C GLU A 244 8.74 19.83 -14.11
N ASN A 245 7.69 20.58 -14.44
CA ASN A 245 7.74 22.03 -14.62
C ASN A 245 6.87 22.76 -13.59
N PRO A 246 7.21 24.04 -13.24
CA PRO A 246 6.55 24.77 -12.14
C PRO A 246 5.05 25.02 -12.31
N HIS A 247 4.53 25.01 -13.54
CA HIS A 247 3.11 25.20 -13.82
C HIS A 247 2.24 23.93 -13.72
N GLN A 248 2.88 22.77 -13.56
CA GLN A 248 2.20 21.48 -13.47
C GLN A 248 1.87 21.13 -12.02
N GLN A 249 0.69 20.56 -11.80
CA GLN A 249 0.35 19.92 -10.53
C GLN A 249 0.85 18.49 -10.51
N ALA A 250 1.30 18.00 -9.35
CA ALA A 250 1.79 16.65 -9.20
C ALA A 250 1.45 16.06 -7.83
N ALA A 251 1.45 14.73 -7.78
CA ALA A 251 1.35 13.97 -6.56
C ALA A 251 2.18 12.68 -6.69
N PHE A 252 2.68 12.19 -5.58
CA PHE A 252 3.32 10.89 -5.51
C PHE A 252 2.32 9.87 -4.99
N TYR A 253 2.23 8.76 -5.71
CA TYR A 253 1.40 7.61 -5.35
C TYR A 253 2.29 6.41 -5.08
N ARG A 254 1.90 5.61 -4.09
CA ARG A 254 2.59 4.36 -3.72
C ARG A 254 1.64 3.18 -3.89
N GLU A 255 2.19 2.03 -4.19
CA GLU A 255 1.44 0.77 -4.03
C GLU A 255 1.02 0.59 -2.57
N PRO A 256 -0.13 -0.03 -2.28
CA PRO A 256 -0.60 -0.26 -0.91
C PRO A 256 0.42 -0.98 -0.03
N GLN A 257 1.23 -1.83 -0.63
CA GLN A 257 2.40 -2.46 -0.02
C GLN A 257 3.63 -2.05 -0.84
N ALA A 258 4.30 -0.98 -0.39
CA ALA A 258 5.52 -0.52 -1.05
C ALA A 258 6.55 -1.65 -1.08
N VAL A 259 7.13 -1.88 -2.27
CA VAL A 259 8.18 -2.89 -2.45
C VAL A 259 9.40 -2.49 -1.62
N VAL A 260 9.77 -3.34 -0.66
CA VAL A 260 10.96 -3.11 0.15
C VAL A 260 12.18 -3.05 -0.76
N GLY A 261 13.03 -2.04 -0.57
CA GLY A 261 14.18 -1.80 -1.44
C GLY A 261 13.89 -0.93 -2.66
N SER A 262 12.66 -0.47 -2.85
CA SER A 262 12.32 0.56 -3.84
C SER A 262 12.33 1.96 -3.21
N ILE A 263 12.45 2.98 -4.08
CA ILE A 263 12.36 4.37 -3.62
C ILE A 263 10.99 4.68 -3.00
N ALA A 264 9.94 3.94 -3.34
CA ALA A 264 8.63 4.09 -2.72
C ALA A 264 8.62 3.78 -1.21
N ALA A 265 9.60 3.03 -0.70
CA ALA A 265 9.77 2.68 0.71
C ALA A 265 10.75 3.59 1.47
N TYR A 266 11.13 4.74 0.90
CA TYR A 266 12.09 5.63 1.56
C TYR A 266 11.60 6.14 2.92
N ARG A 267 12.55 6.39 3.80
CA ARG A 267 12.40 7.20 5.01
C ARG A 267 13.24 8.46 4.88
N GLN A 268 12.61 9.63 4.83
CA GLN A 268 13.33 10.89 4.82
C GLN A 268 13.81 11.24 6.23
N LEU A 269 15.12 11.42 6.38
CA LEU A 269 15.77 11.73 7.67
C LEU A 269 15.88 13.23 7.90
N GLN A 270 16.03 14.04 6.85
CA GLN A 270 16.11 15.50 6.90
C GLN A 270 15.83 16.15 5.56
N GLY A 271 15.78 17.48 5.55
CA GLY A 271 15.63 18.32 4.37
C GLY A 271 14.19 18.73 4.09
N LYS A 272 14.01 19.48 3.00
CA LYS A 272 12.70 19.93 2.52
C LYS A 272 11.93 18.77 1.90
N GLU A 273 10.63 18.96 1.67
CA GLU A 273 9.80 18.06 0.88
C GLU A 273 10.42 17.74 -0.48
N LEU A 274 10.22 16.53 -0.95
CA LEU A 274 10.68 16.10 -2.27
C LEU A 274 9.86 16.78 -3.37
N SER A 275 10.51 17.06 -4.50
CA SER A 275 9.82 17.44 -5.73
C SER A 275 9.61 16.23 -6.63
N TYR A 276 8.79 16.39 -7.67
CA TYR A 276 8.61 15.39 -8.72
C TYR A 276 9.96 14.91 -9.28
N ASN A 277 10.84 15.86 -9.66
CA ASN A 277 12.16 15.53 -10.19
C ASN A 277 13.06 14.86 -9.15
N ASN A 278 12.98 15.26 -7.87
CA ASN A 278 13.75 14.58 -6.82
C ASN A 278 13.38 13.11 -6.73
N ILE A 279 12.08 12.75 -6.79
CA ILE A 279 11.62 11.36 -6.73
C ILE A 279 12.05 10.59 -7.97
N ALA A 280 11.84 11.14 -9.17
CA ALA A 280 12.20 10.49 -10.42
C ALA A 280 13.72 10.25 -10.57
N ASP A 281 14.54 11.28 -10.25
CA ASP A 281 16.00 11.17 -10.29
C ASP A 281 16.51 10.23 -9.18
N SER A 282 15.86 10.23 -8.00
CA SER A 282 16.19 9.31 -6.91
C SER A 282 15.96 7.85 -7.29
N ASP A 283 14.86 7.56 -7.98
CA ASP A 283 14.56 6.22 -8.47
C ASP A 283 15.63 5.75 -9.45
N ALA A 284 15.98 6.58 -10.44
CA ALA A 284 17.04 6.29 -11.42
C ALA A 284 18.40 6.04 -10.74
N ALA A 285 18.77 6.83 -9.74
CA ALA A 285 20.02 6.67 -9.02
C ALA A 285 20.04 5.40 -8.17
N TRP A 286 18.92 5.13 -7.48
CA TRP A 286 18.78 3.99 -6.59
C TRP A 286 18.78 2.67 -7.35
N GLU A 287 18.00 2.57 -8.42
CA GLU A 287 17.95 1.37 -9.25
C GLU A 287 19.31 1.04 -9.87
N CYS A 288 20.07 2.07 -10.29
CA CYS A 288 21.41 1.88 -10.80
C CYS A 288 22.38 1.39 -9.73
N VAL A 289 22.44 2.05 -8.55
CA VAL A 289 23.45 1.73 -7.53
C VAL A 289 23.24 0.34 -6.92
N LYS A 290 22.01 -0.15 -6.82
CA LYS A 290 21.69 -1.50 -6.32
C LYS A 290 22.30 -2.63 -7.15
N THR A 291 22.65 -2.36 -8.41
CA THR A 291 23.18 -3.40 -9.30
C THR A 291 24.64 -3.76 -9.03
N PHE A 292 25.35 -2.97 -8.22
CA PHE A 292 26.76 -3.19 -7.91
C PHE A 292 26.92 -3.92 -6.59
N PRO A 293 27.67 -5.06 -6.57
CA PRO A 293 28.03 -5.74 -5.32
C PRO A 293 29.17 -5.07 -4.55
N GLU A 294 30.04 -4.30 -5.24
CA GLU A 294 31.13 -3.55 -4.64
C GLU A 294 30.61 -2.21 -4.11
N PRO A 295 31.33 -1.53 -3.16
CA PRO A 295 31.01 -0.18 -2.74
C PRO A 295 30.90 0.75 -3.95
N ALA A 296 29.72 1.31 -4.17
CA ALA A 296 29.39 2.07 -5.37
C ALA A 296 28.76 3.43 -5.05
N CYS A 297 29.01 4.38 -5.95
CA CYS A 297 28.38 5.69 -5.98
C CYS A 297 27.79 5.95 -7.36
N VAL A 298 26.56 6.41 -7.40
CA VAL A 298 25.87 6.87 -8.61
C VAL A 298 25.41 8.30 -8.40
N ILE A 299 25.75 9.17 -9.33
CA ILE A 299 25.31 10.57 -9.40
C ILE A 299 24.40 10.71 -10.62
N VAL A 300 23.17 11.15 -10.38
CA VAL A 300 22.13 11.31 -11.42
C VAL A 300 21.76 12.78 -11.57
N LYS A 301 21.56 13.20 -12.81
CA LYS A 301 20.99 14.47 -13.19
C LYS A 301 19.99 14.25 -14.33
N HIS A 302 18.74 14.71 -14.15
CA HIS A 302 17.67 14.57 -15.16
C HIS A 302 17.45 13.09 -15.60
N ALA A 303 17.28 12.22 -14.61
CA ALA A 303 17.07 10.78 -14.76
C ALA A 303 18.19 10.02 -15.50
N ASN A 304 19.36 10.65 -15.75
CA ASN A 304 20.52 10.00 -16.35
C ASN A 304 21.72 10.02 -15.41
N PRO A 305 22.49 8.93 -15.32
CA PRO A 305 23.75 8.94 -14.57
C PRO A 305 24.79 9.80 -15.27
N CYS A 306 25.31 10.82 -14.57
CA CYS A 306 26.43 11.65 -15.02
C CYS A 306 27.76 11.23 -14.37
N GLY A 307 27.71 10.40 -13.31
CA GLY A 307 28.88 9.82 -12.70
C GLY A 307 28.51 8.50 -12.00
N VAL A 308 29.22 7.43 -12.38
CA VAL A 308 29.08 6.11 -11.73
C VAL A 308 30.46 5.55 -11.47
N ALA A 309 30.69 5.06 -10.27
CA ALA A 309 31.95 4.41 -9.93
C ALA A 309 31.81 3.38 -8.82
N ILE A 310 32.73 2.42 -8.84
CA ILE A 310 32.99 1.48 -7.76
C ILE A 310 34.35 1.80 -7.12
N GLY A 311 34.49 1.51 -5.83
CA GLY A 311 35.71 1.79 -5.07
C GLY A 311 36.03 0.72 -4.05
N ALA A 312 37.17 0.87 -3.38
CA ALA A 312 37.50 0.05 -2.22
C ALA A 312 36.61 0.41 -1.00
N ASN A 313 36.07 1.62 -0.98
CA ASN A 313 35.10 2.15 -0.03
C ASN A 313 34.21 3.19 -0.71
N LEU A 314 33.17 3.66 -0.01
CA LEU A 314 32.21 4.61 -0.58
C LEU A 314 32.81 5.98 -0.87
N SER A 315 33.75 6.47 -0.04
CA SER A 315 34.44 7.76 -0.28
C SER A 315 35.23 7.72 -1.57
N GLY A 316 35.99 6.64 -1.82
CA GLY A 316 36.72 6.43 -3.09
C GLY A 316 35.81 6.26 -4.28
N ALA A 317 34.66 5.60 -4.14
CA ALA A 317 33.64 5.49 -5.17
C ALA A 317 33.06 6.87 -5.52
N TYR A 318 32.72 7.68 -4.50
CA TYR A 318 32.23 9.04 -4.67
C TYR A 318 33.22 9.92 -5.43
N GLU A 319 34.49 9.93 -5.04
CA GLU A 319 35.52 10.76 -5.68
C GLU A 319 35.64 10.46 -7.17
N LYS A 320 35.67 9.18 -7.56
CA LYS A 320 35.71 8.76 -8.94
C LYS A 320 34.44 9.14 -9.72
N ALA A 321 33.26 8.90 -9.12
CA ALA A 321 31.98 9.23 -9.73
C ALA A 321 31.87 10.75 -9.97
N PHE A 322 32.27 11.56 -8.99
CA PHE A 322 32.27 13.03 -9.13
C PHE A 322 33.22 13.53 -10.21
N GLN A 323 34.40 12.92 -10.35
CA GLN A 323 35.40 13.30 -11.35
C GLN A 323 34.95 13.02 -12.78
N THR A 324 33.96 12.16 -13.01
CA THR A 324 33.44 11.85 -14.36
C THR A 324 32.87 13.09 -15.03
N ASP A 325 32.01 13.83 -14.32
CA ASP A 325 31.42 15.08 -14.78
C ASP A 325 31.04 15.99 -13.60
N PRO A 326 32.01 16.76 -13.06
CA PRO A 326 31.75 17.66 -11.93
C PRO A 326 30.72 18.75 -12.23
N THR A 327 30.59 19.13 -13.52
CA THR A 327 29.64 20.17 -13.92
C THR A 327 28.21 19.68 -13.85
N SER A 328 27.92 18.51 -14.42
CA SER A 328 26.58 17.91 -14.36
C SER A 328 26.23 17.41 -12.96
N ALA A 329 27.20 17.04 -12.15
CA ALA A 329 26.98 16.62 -10.76
C ALA A 329 26.37 17.71 -9.88
N PHE A 330 26.58 18.99 -10.21
CA PHE A 330 26.05 20.11 -9.42
C PHE A 330 24.51 20.10 -9.35
N GLY A 331 23.98 20.03 -8.12
CA GLY A 331 22.55 19.91 -7.87
C GLY A 331 21.97 18.54 -8.29
N GLY A 332 22.81 17.52 -8.38
CA GLY A 332 22.42 16.15 -8.67
C GLY A 332 21.92 15.39 -7.46
N ILE A 333 21.50 14.17 -7.74
CA ILE A 333 21.10 13.15 -6.74
C ILE A 333 22.24 12.16 -6.60
N ILE A 334 22.63 11.83 -5.39
CA ILE A 334 23.68 10.84 -5.11
C ILE A 334 23.09 9.62 -4.39
N ALA A 335 23.37 8.44 -4.91
CA ALA A 335 23.00 7.17 -4.27
C ALA A 335 24.24 6.32 -3.96
N PHE A 336 24.24 5.68 -2.80
CA PHE A 336 25.22 4.71 -2.35
C PHE A 336 24.55 3.37 -2.03
N ASN A 337 25.26 2.28 -2.23
CA ASN A 337 24.75 0.93 -1.98
C ASN A 337 25.19 0.34 -0.62
N ASP A 338 25.80 1.12 0.25
CA ASP A 338 26.20 0.71 1.60
C ASP A 338 26.01 1.86 2.59
N THR A 339 26.30 1.62 3.86
CA THR A 339 26.18 2.60 4.95
C THR A 339 27.10 3.78 4.76
N VAL A 340 26.54 4.98 4.66
CA VAL A 340 27.30 6.23 4.55
C VAL A 340 27.88 6.61 5.91
N ASP A 341 29.20 6.80 5.95
CA ASP A 341 29.99 7.24 7.10
C ASP A 341 30.45 8.71 7.00
N THR A 342 31.28 9.13 7.93
CA THR A 342 31.84 10.49 7.96
C THR A 342 32.76 10.79 6.80
N ASP A 343 33.53 9.80 6.32
CA ASP A 343 34.52 9.99 5.26
C ASP A 343 33.86 10.39 3.93
N VAL A 344 32.68 9.81 3.64
CA VAL A 344 31.86 10.20 2.48
C VAL A 344 31.38 11.65 2.62
N VAL A 345 30.85 12.03 3.79
CA VAL A 345 30.32 13.37 4.03
C VAL A 345 31.43 14.42 3.96
N GLU A 346 32.61 14.11 4.48
CA GLU A 346 33.79 14.97 4.44
C GLU A 346 34.31 15.14 3.00
N ALA A 347 34.38 14.07 2.20
CA ALA A 347 34.73 14.14 0.77
C ALA A 347 33.78 15.06 0.01
N MET A 348 32.46 14.95 0.26
CA MET A 348 31.47 15.86 -0.34
C MET A 348 31.67 17.31 0.10
N ASN A 349 32.08 17.56 1.36
CA ASN A 349 32.33 18.89 1.90
C ASN A 349 33.58 19.52 1.28
N VAL A 350 34.65 18.77 1.13
CA VAL A 350 35.92 19.23 0.50
C VAL A 350 35.64 19.67 -0.93
N ARG A 351 34.80 18.95 -1.67
CA ARG A 351 34.40 19.31 -3.05
C ARG A 351 33.43 20.49 -3.11
N LYS A 352 32.88 20.96 -1.98
CA LYS A 352 31.81 21.96 -1.90
C LYS A 352 30.64 21.58 -2.84
N HIS A 353 30.42 20.28 -2.97
CA HIS A 353 29.40 19.75 -3.89
C HIS A 353 28.01 20.11 -3.38
N PHE A 354 27.25 20.83 -4.22
CA PHE A 354 25.84 21.08 -3.97
C PHE A 354 25.03 19.87 -4.43
N VAL A 355 24.39 19.20 -3.48
CA VAL A 355 23.60 17.98 -3.68
C VAL A 355 22.17 18.24 -3.23
N GLU A 356 21.19 17.85 -4.03
CA GLU A 356 19.77 17.99 -3.67
C GLU A 356 19.27 16.83 -2.84
N VAL A 357 19.63 15.60 -3.18
CA VAL A 357 19.22 14.38 -2.47
C VAL A 357 20.40 13.45 -2.31
N LEU A 358 20.54 12.87 -1.12
CA LEU A 358 21.49 11.83 -0.77
C LEU A 358 20.73 10.58 -0.35
N ILE A 359 21.05 9.44 -0.94
CA ILE A 359 20.33 8.18 -0.74
C ILE A 359 21.34 7.10 -0.31
N ALA A 360 21.00 6.35 0.72
CA ALA A 360 21.77 5.19 1.16
C ALA A 360 20.89 4.19 1.93
N PRO A 361 21.35 2.91 2.09
CA PRO A 361 20.68 1.94 2.94
C PRO A 361 20.65 2.34 4.41
N ALA A 362 21.70 2.98 4.86
CA ALA A 362 21.84 3.46 6.23
C ALA A 362 22.87 4.60 6.31
N PHE A 363 22.88 5.31 7.43
CA PHE A 363 23.85 6.35 7.76
C PHE A 363 24.35 6.15 9.18
N THR A 364 25.64 6.26 9.41
CA THR A 364 26.19 6.23 10.77
C THR A 364 25.68 7.42 11.59
N VAL A 365 25.68 7.31 12.92
CA VAL A 365 25.25 8.39 13.82
C VAL A 365 26.10 9.66 13.60
N ALA A 366 27.41 9.48 13.43
CA ALA A 366 28.33 10.58 13.18
C ALA A 366 28.08 11.25 11.82
N ALA A 367 27.83 10.47 10.76
CA ALA A 367 27.47 11.01 9.44
C ALA A 367 26.17 11.81 9.49
N LYS A 368 25.14 11.31 10.20
CA LYS A 368 23.87 12.04 10.41
C LYS A 368 24.10 13.38 11.07
N ALA A 369 24.93 13.43 12.10
CA ALA A 369 25.27 14.67 12.80
C ALA A 369 25.96 15.70 11.87
N LEU A 370 26.89 15.26 11.01
CA LEU A 370 27.53 16.13 10.03
C LEU A 370 26.54 16.62 8.95
N LEU A 371 25.66 15.76 8.49
CA LEU A 371 24.64 16.09 7.48
C LEU A 371 23.63 17.13 7.99
N GLN A 372 23.35 17.18 9.29
CA GLN A 372 22.44 18.18 9.88
C GLN A 372 22.89 19.63 9.63
N THR A 373 24.18 19.86 9.41
CA THR A 373 24.71 21.19 9.04
C THR A 373 24.20 21.68 7.68
N LYS A 374 23.72 20.76 6.83
CA LYS A 374 23.21 21.02 5.48
C LYS A 374 21.67 20.93 5.45
N GLN A 375 20.98 21.85 6.10
CA GLN A 375 19.53 21.81 6.32
C GLN A 375 18.68 21.63 5.06
N ASN A 376 19.15 22.05 3.89
CA ASN A 376 18.41 21.93 2.63
C ASN A 376 18.64 20.59 1.90
N LEU A 377 19.66 19.82 2.28
CA LEU A 377 19.96 18.51 1.72
C LEU A 377 18.89 17.51 2.18
N ARG A 378 18.25 16.88 1.25
CA ARG A 378 17.31 15.78 1.52
C ARG A 378 18.10 14.50 1.70
N VAL A 379 17.93 13.83 2.83
CA VAL A 379 18.60 12.56 3.13
C VAL A 379 17.56 11.47 3.22
N LEU A 380 17.68 10.49 2.34
CA LEU A 380 16.77 9.36 2.22
C LEU A 380 17.44 8.06 2.64
N GLU A 381 16.83 7.35 3.55
CA GLU A 381 17.21 5.99 3.93
C GLU A 381 16.28 5.00 3.24
N VAL A 382 16.84 4.12 2.41
CA VAL A 382 16.10 3.12 1.65
C VAL A 382 16.76 1.76 1.89
N PRO A 383 16.11 0.80 2.56
CA PRO A 383 16.72 -0.51 2.84
C PRO A 383 17.14 -1.20 1.54
N LEU A 384 18.33 -1.78 1.49
CA LEU A 384 18.68 -2.71 0.42
C LEU A 384 17.84 -3.98 0.58
N ALA A 385 17.17 -4.36 -0.48
CA ALA A 385 16.44 -5.62 -0.56
C ALA A 385 16.46 -6.14 -2.00
N THR A 386 16.36 -7.44 -2.13
CA THR A 386 16.28 -8.13 -3.42
C THR A 386 14.90 -8.08 -4.06
N GLY A 387 13.92 -7.42 -3.43
CA GLY A 387 12.59 -7.24 -3.97
C GLY A 387 12.63 -6.46 -5.28
N GLN A 388 12.03 -7.04 -6.32
CA GLN A 388 11.93 -6.41 -7.63
C GLN A 388 10.47 -6.10 -7.92
N HIS A 389 10.22 -5.02 -8.65
CA HIS A 389 8.93 -4.78 -9.27
C HIS A 389 8.61 -5.94 -10.22
N THR A 390 7.36 -6.39 -10.20
CA THR A 390 6.92 -7.44 -11.14
C THR A 390 6.85 -6.91 -12.57
N LEU A 391 6.50 -5.64 -12.75
CA LEU A 391 6.38 -4.99 -14.05
C LEU A 391 6.87 -3.54 -13.98
N GLU A 392 7.46 -3.08 -15.07
CA GLU A 392 7.75 -1.68 -15.36
C GLU A 392 6.67 -1.12 -16.27
N PHE A 393 6.27 0.13 -16.02
CA PHE A 393 5.20 0.80 -16.75
C PHE A 393 5.66 2.09 -17.43
N LYS A 394 5.24 2.28 -18.68
CA LYS A 394 5.39 3.54 -19.38
C LYS A 394 4.06 4.02 -19.92
N ARG A 395 3.60 5.16 -19.43
CA ARG A 395 2.38 5.79 -19.94
C ARG A 395 2.61 6.27 -21.37
N ILE A 396 1.68 5.91 -22.26
CA ILE A 396 1.56 6.46 -23.61
C ILE A 396 0.17 7.06 -23.79
N GLY A 397 -0.02 7.91 -24.78
CA GLY A 397 -1.31 8.55 -25.01
C GLY A 397 -2.44 7.50 -25.13
N GLY A 398 -3.39 7.46 -24.19
CA GLY A 398 -4.48 6.53 -24.18
C GLY A 398 -4.16 5.08 -23.79
N GLY A 399 -2.88 4.73 -23.53
CA GLY A 399 -2.46 3.37 -23.21
C GLY A 399 -1.36 3.28 -22.15
N LEU A 400 -0.96 2.05 -21.87
CA LEU A 400 0.11 1.69 -20.96
C LEU A 400 0.98 0.60 -21.60
N LEU A 401 2.28 0.82 -21.68
CA LEU A 401 3.23 -0.25 -21.95
C LEU A 401 3.64 -0.87 -20.61
N ALA A 402 3.65 -2.20 -20.58
CA ALA A 402 4.11 -2.98 -19.44
C ALA A 402 5.18 -3.96 -19.91
N GLN A 403 6.26 -4.10 -19.15
CA GLN A 403 7.32 -5.06 -19.40
C GLN A 403 7.86 -5.61 -18.09
N THR A 404 8.53 -6.74 -18.14
CA THR A 404 9.34 -7.22 -17.01
C THR A 404 10.59 -6.35 -16.86
N PRO A 405 11.08 -6.12 -15.63
CA PRO A 405 12.29 -5.35 -15.42
C PRO A 405 13.51 -6.03 -16.05
N ASP A 406 14.46 -5.24 -16.53
CA ASP A 406 15.73 -5.73 -17.05
C ASP A 406 16.66 -6.16 -15.90
N VAL A 407 16.50 -7.38 -15.44
CA VAL A 407 17.33 -8.00 -14.38
C VAL A 407 18.57 -8.72 -14.91
N PHE A 408 18.70 -8.83 -16.24
CA PHE A 408 19.81 -9.55 -16.85
C PHE A 408 21.13 -8.78 -16.69
N ASN A 409 22.13 -9.46 -16.14
CA ASN A 409 23.50 -8.95 -16.07
C ASN A 409 24.44 -9.91 -16.81
N VAL A 410 25.22 -9.35 -17.75
CA VAL A 410 26.26 -10.09 -18.46
C VAL A 410 27.35 -10.48 -17.48
N THR A 411 27.80 -11.75 -17.54
CA THR A 411 28.93 -12.25 -16.77
C THR A 411 30.12 -12.50 -17.67
N LYS A 412 31.31 -12.63 -17.09
CA LYS A 412 32.54 -12.93 -17.84
C LYS A 412 32.40 -14.19 -18.68
N GLU A 413 31.72 -15.20 -18.16
CA GLU A 413 31.53 -16.52 -18.79
C GLU A 413 30.61 -16.44 -20.02
N SER A 414 29.72 -15.46 -20.06
CA SER A 414 28.83 -15.22 -21.21
C SER A 414 29.47 -14.44 -22.34
N LEU A 415 30.66 -13.84 -22.12
CA LEU A 415 31.36 -13.06 -23.13
C LEU A 415 32.10 -13.95 -24.13
N LYS A 416 32.00 -13.59 -25.40
CA LYS A 416 32.76 -14.22 -26.50
C LYS A 416 33.57 -13.14 -27.24
N THR A 417 34.90 -13.35 -27.30
CA THR A 417 35.76 -12.49 -28.10
C THR A 417 35.51 -12.76 -29.59
N VAL A 418 35.03 -11.75 -30.31
CA VAL A 418 34.74 -11.81 -31.76
C VAL A 418 35.72 -10.99 -32.57
N THR A 419 36.61 -10.25 -31.93
CA THR A 419 37.64 -9.41 -32.53
C THR A 419 38.98 -10.14 -32.61
N GLN A 420 39.88 -9.68 -33.46
CA GLN A 420 41.22 -10.26 -33.58
C GLN A 420 42.03 -10.12 -32.28
N LYS A 421 41.88 -9.01 -31.58
CA LYS A 421 42.54 -8.74 -30.30
C LYS A 421 41.60 -9.05 -29.15
N ALA A 422 42.00 -9.97 -28.28
CA ALA A 422 41.29 -10.27 -27.06
C ALA A 422 41.48 -9.15 -26.00
N PRO A 423 40.45 -8.87 -25.18
CA PRO A 423 40.60 -7.91 -24.09
C PRO A 423 41.46 -8.50 -22.97
N THR A 424 42.17 -7.64 -22.24
CA THR A 424 42.84 -8.04 -20.99
C THR A 424 41.82 -8.28 -19.88
N PRO A 425 42.21 -8.99 -18.77
CA PRO A 425 41.32 -9.18 -17.62
C PRO A 425 40.76 -7.85 -17.05
N GLU A 426 41.57 -6.79 -17.03
CA GLU A 426 41.18 -5.45 -16.57
C GLU A 426 40.12 -4.85 -17.53
N GLN A 427 40.38 -4.93 -18.84
CA GLN A 427 39.42 -4.46 -19.85
C GLN A 427 38.09 -5.23 -19.78
N VAL A 428 38.11 -6.53 -19.44
CA VAL A 428 36.87 -7.29 -19.24
C VAL A 428 36.07 -6.72 -18.05
N LYS A 429 36.73 -6.35 -16.95
CA LYS A 429 36.07 -5.72 -15.80
C LYS A 429 35.44 -4.38 -16.20
N ASP A 430 36.17 -3.55 -16.94
CA ASP A 430 35.68 -2.26 -17.43
C ASP A 430 34.48 -2.43 -18.39
N LEU A 431 34.53 -3.42 -19.27
CA LEU A 431 33.43 -3.74 -20.18
C LEU A 431 32.17 -4.17 -19.44
N LEU A 432 32.32 -5.04 -18.43
CA LEU A 432 31.19 -5.48 -17.60
C LEU A 432 30.60 -4.33 -16.78
N PHE A 433 31.45 -3.45 -16.26
CA PHE A 433 31.02 -2.23 -15.56
C PHE A 433 30.25 -1.31 -16.51
N ALA A 434 30.82 -1.02 -17.69
CA ALA A 434 30.17 -0.16 -18.69
C ALA A 434 28.83 -0.74 -19.17
N TRP A 435 28.76 -2.05 -19.39
CA TRP A 435 27.49 -2.72 -19.73
C TRP A 435 26.43 -2.49 -18.67
N ARG A 436 26.79 -2.67 -17.39
CA ARG A 436 25.85 -2.49 -16.27
C ARG A 436 25.35 -1.05 -16.17
N VAL A 437 26.22 -0.07 -16.34
CA VAL A 437 25.84 1.35 -16.35
C VAL A 437 24.97 1.69 -17.55
N ALA A 438 25.26 1.15 -18.72
CA ALA A 438 24.54 1.44 -19.96
C ALA A 438 23.05 1.14 -19.91
N LYS A 439 22.61 0.20 -19.05
CA LYS A 439 21.19 -0.11 -18.81
C LYS A 439 20.40 1.11 -18.30
N PHE A 440 21.05 2.04 -17.61
CA PHE A 440 20.44 3.20 -16.96
C PHE A 440 20.65 4.52 -17.73
N VAL A 441 21.32 4.48 -18.85
CA VAL A 441 21.48 5.64 -19.74
C VAL A 441 20.31 5.68 -20.72
N LYS A 442 19.58 6.80 -20.74
CA LYS A 442 18.38 7.01 -21.57
C LYS A 442 18.63 8.05 -22.64
#